data_4da7c87264fc3fe52c02b01702c92a6b
#
_entry.id   4da7c87264fc3fe52c02b01702c92a6b
#
_cell.length_a   1.000
_cell.length_b   1.000
_cell.length_c   1.000
_cell.angle_alpha   90.00
_cell.angle_beta   90.00
_cell.angle_gamma   90.00
#
_symmetry.space_group_name_H-M   'P 1'
#
loop_
_entity.id
_entity.type
_entity.pdbx_description
1 polymer ?
#
loop_
_entity_poly.entity_id
_entity_poly.type
_entity_poly.pdbx_seq_one_letter_code
_entity_poly.pdbx_strand_id
1 'polypeptide(L)'
;MQQHFCMVTGSGGSGGWPRGNYCIFKKDTACSSMGFSSGHIYWDDEDSSNNNRVSGSLPDGLYGSNTKIYYCCRSDGASSTPIDLPNTSPFYLFRHTSQCQQVRGMKVRGEYFKWDTDDYNNQDSTAGSIPYESSRRSSFHTIDYCYYYL
;
A
#
# COMPACT_ATOMS: atom_id res chain seq x y z
N MET A 1 15.49 -0.20 8.40
CA MET A 1 15.35 0.09 6.94
C MET A 1 14.77 1.49 6.79
N GLN A 2 15.23 2.28 5.84
CA GLN A 2 14.62 3.59 5.54
C GLN A 2 13.88 3.49 4.22
N GLN A 3 12.57 3.73 4.23
CA GLN A 3 11.73 3.70 3.05
C GLN A 3 11.28 5.11 2.68
N HIS A 4 11.55 5.52 1.45
CA HIS A 4 11.12 6.81 0.91
C HIS A 4 9.96 6.60 -0.05
N PHE A 5 8.90 7.38 0.13
CA PHE A 5 7.77 7.42 -0.79
C PHE A 5 7.58 8.83 -1.31
N CYS A 6 7.43 8.96 -2.62
CA CYS A 6 6.90 10.16 -3.23
C CYS A 6 5.40 9.95 -3.48
N MET A 7 4.56 10.73 -2.81
CA MET A 7 3.13 10.71 -3.06
C MET A 7 2.75 11.79 -4.05
N VAL A 8 2.03 11.41 -5.08
CA VAL A 8 1.34 12.36 -5.94
C VAL A 8 0.07 12.79 -5.22
N THR A 9 0.10 13.99 -4.66
CA THR A 9 -1.07 14.64 -4.04
C THR A 9 -1.71 15.56 -5.05
N GLY A 10 -2.60 15.05 -5.85
CA GLY A 10 -3.34 15.83 -6.82
C GLY A 10 -4.42 14.96 -7.45
N SER A 11 -5.55 15.57 -7.76
CA SER A 11 -6.54 14.94 -8.63
C SER A 11 -5.89 14.77 -10.01
N GLY A 12 -5.22 13.65 -10.20
CA GLY A 12 -4.66 13.29 -11.50
C GLY A 12 -5.81 13.18 -12.50
N GLY A 13 -5.90 14.11 -13.40
CA GLY A 13 -6.76 14.07 -14.56
C GLY A 13 -8.26 13.96 -14.28
N SER A 14 -9.06 14.36 -15.21
CA SER A 14 -10.53 14.36 -15.17
C SER A 14 -11.22 12.98 -15.14
N GLY A 15 -10.50 11.90 -14.87
CA GLY A 15 -10.98 10.52 -14.99
C GLY A 15 -11.15 9.72 -13.70
N GLY A 16 -10.67 10.22 -12.56
CA GLY A 16 -10.68 9.44 -11.31
C GLY A 16 -9.80 8.17 -11.39
N TRP A 17 -9.80 7.38 -10.31
CA TRP A 17 -9.11 6.10 -10.27
C TRP A 17 -9.87 5.03 -11.06
N PRO A 18 -9.26 4.33 -12.04
CA PRO A 18 -9.95 3.33 -12.84
C PRO A 18 -10.31 2.07 -12.03
N ARG A 19 -11.36 1.38 -12.46
CA ARG A 19 -11.73 0.07 -11.91
C ARG A 19 -10.60 -0.94 -12.11
N GLY A 20 -10.35 -1.76 -11.10
CA GLY A 20 -9.24 -2.72 -11.16
C GLY A 20 -9.10 -3.53 -9.89
N ASN A 21 -7.90 -4.07 -9.68
CA ASN A 21 -7.55 -4.89 -8.52
C ASN A 21 -6.19 -4.44 -7.95
N TYR A 22 -6.21 -3.39 -7.12
CA TYR A 22 -5.01 -2.77 -6.54
C TYR A 22 -5.33 -1.94 -5.32
N CYS A 23 -4.30 -1.57 -4.56
CA CYS A 23 -4.42 -0.67 -3.42
C CYS A 23 -3.48 0.53 -3.56
N ILE A 24 -3.84 1.59 -2.85
CA ILE A 24 -3.04 2.81 -2.67
C ILE A 24 -3.02 3.19 -1.18
N PHE A 25 -2.08 4.03 -0.79
CA PHE A 25 -2.16 4.67 0.52
C PHE A 25 -3.40 5.56 0.62
N LYS A 26 -4.05 5.53 1.79
CA LYS A 26 -5.07 6.54 2.11
C LYS A 26 -4.38 7.84 2.52
N LYS A 27 -4.80 8.97 1.95
CA LYS A 27 -4.33 10.30 2.33
C LYS A 27 -5.46 11.32 2.21
N ASP A 28 -5.86 11.88 3.35
CA ASP A 28 -6.83 12.98 3.53
C ASP A 28 -8.24 12.75 2.93
N THR A 29 -8.41 11.83 1.98
CA THR A 29 -9.65 11.59 1.26
C THR A 29 -10.26 10.25 1.67
N ALA A 30 -11.58 10.19 1.82
CA ALA A 30 -12.27 8.93 2.09
C ALA A 30 -12.16 7.96 0.90
N CYS A 31 -11.80 6.71 1.16
CA CYS A 31 -11.67 5.68 0.11
C CYS A 31 -12.96 5.53 -0.72
N SER A 32 -14.13 5.58 -0.05
CA SER A 32 -15.43 5.42 -0.68
C SER A 32 -15.75 6.50 -1.72
N SER A 33 -15.27 7.73 -1.51
CA SER A 33 -15.47 8.82 -2.47
C SER A 33 -14.69 8.62 -3.79
N MET A 34 -13.72 7.74 -3.78
CA MET A 34 -12.90 7.36 -4.95
C MET A 34 -13.28 5.99 -5.51
N GLY A 35 -14.29 5.32 -4.96
CA GLY A 35 -14.72 3.97 -5.36
C GLY A 35 -13.86 2.84 -4.79
N PHE A 36 -13.15 3.08 -3.69
CA PHE A 36 -12.35 2.10 -2.98
C PHE A 36 -12.99 1.67 -1.65
N SER A 37 -12.61 0.50 -1.17
CA SER A 37 -12.85 0.05 0.19
C SER A 37 -11.66 0.39 1.08
N SER A 38 -11.92 0.75 2.32
CA SER A 38 -10.88 1.13 3.29
C SER A 38 -10.42 -0.06 4.11
N GLY A 39 -9.15 -0.01 4.51
CA GLY A 39 -8.58 -0.95 5.47
C GLY A 39 -7.35 -0.37 6.14
N HIS A 40 -6.80 -1.10 7.09
CA HIS A 40 -5.56 -0.71 7.74
C HIS A 40 -4.75 -1.93 8.17
N ILE A 41 -3.46 -1.72 8.31
CA ILE A 41 -2.53 -2.64 8.94
C ILE A 41 -1.96 -1.94 10.18
N TYR A 42 -1.93 -2.64 11.30
CA TYR A 42 -1.27 -2.24 12.53
C TYR A 42 -0.09 -3.17 12.76
N TRP A 43 1.08 -2.58 12.91
CA TRP A 43 2.31 -3.27 13.26
C TRP A 43 2.65 -2.95 14.70
N ASP A 44 2.81 -3.99 15.49
CA ASP A 44 3.35 -3.94 16.85
C ASP A 44 4.86 -3.96 16.74
N ASP A 45 5.45 -2.79 16.63
CA ASP A 45 6.90 -2.64 16.41
C ASP A 45 7.65 -2.97 17.71
N GLU A 46 8.95 -3.32 17.61
CA GLU A 46 9.79 -3.71 18.72
C GLU A 46 9.75 -2.72 19.91
N ASP A 47 9.44 -3.23 21.10
CA ASP A 47 9.32 -2.44 22.35
C ASP A 47 10.67 -1.90 22.84
N SER A 48 11.77 -2.64 22.66
CA SER A 48 13.04 -2.37 23.34
C SER A 48 14.14 -1.77 22.46
N SER A 49 14.02 -1.80 21.16
CA SER A 49 15.05 -1.33 20.21
C SER A 49 14.45 -0.55 19.05
N ASN A 50 13.31 0.06 19.28
CA ASN A 50 12.57 0.79 18.28
C ASN A 50 13.27 2.10 17.92
N ASN A 51 13.68 2.22 16.68
CA ASN A 51 14.25 3.43 16.09
C ASN A 51 13.35 4.00 14.98
N ASN A 52 12.05 3.81 15.10
CA ASN A 52 11.08 4.32 14.13
C ASN A 52 11.21 5.84 14.00
N ARG A 53 11.33 6.30 12.77
CA ARG A 53 11.37 7.71 12.42
C ARG A 53 10.55 7.97 11.18
N VAL A 54 9.79 9.03 11.23
CA VAL A 54 8.97 9.48 10.11
C VAL A 54 9.22 10.95 9.83
N SER A 55 9.11 11.35 8.56
CA SER A 55 9.23 12.74 8.14
C SER A 55 8.52 12.97 6.82
N GLY A 56 8.15 14.21 6.54
CA GLY A 56 7.49 14.59 5.31
C GLY A 56 5.98 14.30 5.32
N SER A 57 5.39 14.21 4.13
CA SER A 57 3.98 13.91 3.97
C SER A 57 3.75 12.40 4.09
N LEU A 58 3.04 11.97 5.11
CA LEU A 58 2.77 10.57 5.41
C LEU A 58 1.35 10.17 4.97
N PRO A 59 1.12 8.88 4.67
CA PRO A 59 -0.23 8.33 4.61
C PRO A 59 -1.01 8.57 5.90
N ASP A 60 -2.33 8.53 5.84
CA ASP A 60 -3.15 8.53 7.05
C ASP A 60 -2.78 7.35 7.93
N GLY A 61 -2.54 7.59 9.21
CA GLY A 61 -2.07 6.56 10.12
C GLY A 61 -1.72 7.07 11.50
N LEU A 62 -1.14 6.19 12.29
CA LEU A 62 -0.53 6.49 13.59
C LEU A 62 0.94 6.09 13.49
N TYR A 63 1.80 6.98 13.94
CA TYR A 63 3.25 6.82 13.85
C TYR A 63 3.87 7.16 15.22
N GLY A 64 4.16 6.15 15.99
CA GLY A 64 4.71 6.26 17.34
C GLY A 64 5.65 5.12 17.63
N SER A 65 5.58 4.53 18.83
CA SER A 65 6.25 3.27 19.14
C SER A 65 5.78 2.16 18.21
N ASN A 66 4.49 2.12 17.91
CA ASN A 66 3.87 1.23 16.95
C ASN A 66 3.39 1.99 15.72
N THR A 67 3.18 1.27 14.63
CA THR A 67 2.80 1.85 13.33
C THR A 67 1.44 1.37 12.89
N LYS A 68 0.57 2.29 12.44
CA LYS A 68 -0.70 1.96 11.80
C LYS A 68 -0.83 2.78 10.52
N ILE A 69 -1.08 2.12 9.40
CA ILE A 69 -1.24 2.78 8.10
C ILE A 69 -2.57 2.38 7.48
N TYR A 70 -3.30 3.36 6.95
CA TYR A 70 -4.55 3.15 6.23
C TYR A 70 -4.33 3.05 4.73
N TYR A 71 -5.10 2.16 4.13
CA TYR A 71 -5.08 1.87 2.69
C TYR A 71 -6.47 2.01 2.08
N CYS A 72 -6.48 2.29 0.80
CA CYS A 72 -7.67 2.23 -0.05
C CYS A 72 -7.45 1.16 -1.11
N CYS A 73 -8.30 0.14 -1.16
CA CYS A 73 -8.21 -0.97 -2.11
C CYS A 73 -9.46 -1.09 -2.95
N ARG A 74 -9.30 -1.55 -4.18
CA ARG A 74 -10.44 -1.91 -5.03
C ARG A 74 -10.24 -3.27 -5.69
N SER A 75 -11.35 -3.96 -5.92
CA SER A 75 -11.40 -5.31 -6.49
C SER A 75 -12.56 -5.45 -7.48
N ASP A 76 -12.91 -4.35 -8.15
CA ASP A 76 -14.03 -4.24 -9.07
C ASP A 76 -13.64 -4.41 -10.54
N GLY A 77 -12.45 -4.92 -10.81
CA GLY A 77 -11.93 -5.30 -12.10
C GLY A 77 -10.89 -6.40 -11.99
N ALA A 78 -10.59 -7.08 -13.10
CA ALA A 78 -9.55 -8.11 -13.13
C ALA A 78 -8.15 -7.47 -13.24
N SER A 79 -7.18 -7.99 -12.49
CA SER A 79 -5.78 -7.52 -12.56
C SER A 79 -5.16 -7.69 -13.95
N SER A 80 -5.63 -8.66 -14.73
CA SER A 80 -5.17 -8.92 -16.11
C SER A 80 -5.76 -7.97 -17.15
N THR A 81 -6.78 -7.18 -16.79
CA THR A 81 -7.35 -6.16 -17.68
C THR A 81 -6.59 -4.86 -17.52
N PRO A 82 -5.86 -4.39 -18.57
CA PRO A 82 -5.07 -3.16 -18.45
C PRO A 82 -5.93 -1.93 -18.17
N ILE A 83 -5.54 -1.18 -17.15
CA ILE A 83 -6.18 0.09 -16.77
C ILE A 83 -5.36 1.29 -17.28
N ASP A 84 -6.02 2.44 -17.40
CA ASP A 84 -5.38 3.67 -17.85
C ASP A 84 -5.01 4.52 -16.62
N LEU A 85 -3.71 4.69 -16.42
CA LEU A 85 -3.11 5.59 -15.43
C LEU A 85 -2.05 6.46 -16.10
N PRO A 86 -1.68 7.61 -15.52
CA PRO A 86 -0.56 8.40 -16.03
C PRO A 86 0.69 7.55 -16.16
N ASN A 87 1.24 7.47 -17.37
CA ASN A 87 2.35 6.57 -17.73
C ASN A 87 3.60 7.31 -18.21
N THR A 88 3.76 8.56 -17.82
CA THR A 88 4.93 9.39 -18.19
C THR A 88 6.12 9.22 -17.25
N SER A 89 5.91 8.64 -16.09
CA SER A 89 6.94 8.40 -15.08
C SER A 89 6.68 7.08 -14.36
N PRO A 90 7.71 6.40 -13.86
CA PRO A 90 7.54 5.22 -13.03
C PRO A 90 6.74 5.50 -11.76
N PHE A 91 5.97 4.53 -11.31
CA PHE A 91 5.20 4.60 -10.07
C PHE A 91 4.99 3.23 -9.44
N TYR A 92 4.37 3.22 -8.24
CA TYR A 92 4.03 2.02 -7.49
C TYR A 92 2.53 1.95 -7.21
N LEU A 93 1.96 0.75 -7.29
CA LEU A 93 0.69 0.39 -6.66
C LEU A 93 0.91 -0.80 -5.75
N PHE A 94 0.16 -0.89 -4.65
CA PHE A 94 0.15 -2.12 -3.87
C PHE A 94 -0.69 -3.17 -4.57
N ARG A 95 -0.27 -4.44 -4.47
CA ARG A 95 -1.10 -5.55 -4.88
C ARG A 95 -2.29 -5.71 -3.93
N HIS A 96 -3.45 -6.07 -4.46
CA HIS A 96 -4.58 -6.49 -3.65
C HIS A 96 -4.76 -8.01 -3.67
N THR A 97 -4.17 -8.66 -4.64
CA THR A 97 -4.06 -10.13 -4.78
C THR A 97 -2.62 -10.50 -5.11
N SER A 98 -2.36 -11.78 -5.35
CA SER A 98 -1.03 -12.28 -5.74
C SER A 98 -0.49 -11.75 -7.07
N GLN A 99 -1.30 -11.03 -7.85
CA GLN A 99 -0.93 -10.51 -9.16
C GLN A 99 -0.97 -8.98 -9.21
N CYS A 100 -0.05 -8.41 -9.97
CA CYS A 100 -0.04 -6.98 -10.26
C CYS A 100 -1.16 -6.59 -11.23
N GLN A 101 -1.84 -5.48 -10.95
CA GLN A 101 -2.75 -4.86 -11.91
C GLN A 101 -1.98 -4.46 -13.17
N GLN A 102 -2.47 -4.82 -14.34
CA GLN A 102 -1.87 -4.37 -15.60
C GLN A 102 -2.21 -2.90 -15.86
N VAL A 103 -1.22 -2.13 -16.32
CA VAL A 103 -1.38 -0.72 -16.71
C VAL A 103 -0.99 -0.57 -18.17
N ARG A 104 -1.84 0.11 -18.94
CA ARG A 104 -1.64 0.27 -20.38
C ARG A 104 -0.35 1.01 -20.71
N GLY A 105 0.48 0.40 -21.55
CA GLY A 105 1.74 0.99 -22.01
C GLY A 105 2.89 0.94 -20.99
N MET A 106 2.72 0.24 -19.87
CA MET A 106 3.79 0.07 -18.89
C MET A 106 4.17 -1.39 -18.69
N LYS A 107 5.43 -1.62 -18.44
CA LYS A 107 5.95 -2.86 -17.89
C LYS A 107 5.72 -2.88 -16.38
N VAL A 108 5.61 -4.05 -15.80
CA VAL A 108 5.39 -4.20 -14.36
C VAL A 108 6.21 -5.35 -13.81
N ARG A 109 6.75 -5.15 -12.61
CA ARG A 109 7.35 -6.22 -11.81
C ARG A 109 6.84 -6.16 -10.38
N GLY A 110 6.66 -7.35 -9.78
CA GLY A 110 6.32 -7.46 -8.37
C GLY A 110 7.56 -7.25 -7.51
N GLU A 111 7.39 -6.48 -6.44
CA GLU A 111 8.37 -6.25 -5.41
C GLU A 111 7.69 -6.37 -4.04
N TYR A 112 8.46 -6.44 -2.98
CA TYR A 112 7.93 -6.43 -1.62
C TYR A 112 8.93 -5.77 -0.67
N PHE A 113 8.44 -5.28 0.45
CA PHE A 113 9.26 -5.00 1.60
C PHE A 113 8.80 -5.83 2.80
N LYS A 114 9.73 -6.18 3.65
CA LYS A 114 9.51 -6.91 4.87
C LYS A 114 9.50 -5.94 6.04
N TRP A 115 8.44 -5.97 6.81
CA TRP A 115 8.30 -5.20 8.04
C TRP A 115 8.59 -6.11 9.23
N ASP A 116 9.55 -5.74 10.04
CA ASP A 116 9.91 -6.45 11.27
C ASP A 116 9.04 -5.96 12.41
N THR A 117 8.47 -6.87 13.18
CA THR A 117 7.53 -6.59 14.26
C THR A 117 7.94 -7.32 15.53
N ASP A 118 7.32 -7.03 16.67
CA ASP A 118 7.71 -7.57 17.96
C ASP A 118 7.74 -9.10 17.96
N ASP A 119 8.81 -9.66 18.54
CA ASP A 119 8.99 -11.11 18.69
C ASP A 119 8.18 -11.69 19.86
N TYR A 120 7.78 -10.86 20.82
CA TYR A 120 7.08 -11.27 22.04
C TYR A 120 5.75 -10.54 22.20
N ASN A 121 4.68 -11.30 22.45
CA ASN A 121 3.34 -10.76 22.66
C ASN A 121 2.84 -9.88 21.50
N ASN A 122 3.28 -10.19 20.28
CA ASN A 122 2.94 -9.45 19.08
C ASN A 122 1.42 -9.27 18.92
N GLN A 123 0.97 -8.02 18.78
CA GLN A 123 -0.42 -7.64 18.60
C GLN A 123 -0.71 -7.12 17.19
N ASP A 124 0.08 -7.50 16.21
CA ASP A 124 -0.16 -7.17 14.80
C ASP A 124 -1.60 -7.46 14.41
N SER A 125 -2.23 -6.53 13.76
CA SER A 125 -3.63 -6.69 13.34
C SER A 125 -3.93 -6.01 12.01
N THR A 126 -4.96 -6.51 11.36
CA THR A 126 -5.45 -5.95 10.11
C THR A 126 -6.97 -5.86 10.14
N ALA A 127 -7.53 -4.87 9.45
CA ALA A 127 -8.98 -4.78 9.25
C ALA A 127 -9.31 -4.16 7.90
N GLY A 128 -10.46 -4.57 7.35
CA GLY A 128 -10.95 -4.09 6.06
C GLY A 128 -10.14 -4.58 4.86
N SER A 129 -10.15 -3.82 3.79
CA SER A 129 -9.40 -4.11 2.56
C SER A 129 -7.98 -3.61 2.66
N ILE A 130 -7.02 -4.50 2.56
CA ILE A 130 -5.59 -4.22 2.72
C ILE A 130 -4.78 -4.71 1.51
N PRO A 131 -3.56 -4.21 1.32
CA PRO A 131 -2.59 -4.78 0.38
C PRO A 131 -2.35 -6.27 0.65
N TYR A 132 -2.02 -6.99 -0.41
CA TYR A 132 -1.63 -8.40 -0.34
C TYR A 132 -0.33 -8.56 0.43
N GLU A 133 -0.32 -9.53 1.32
CA GLU A 133 0.84 -9.94 2.10
C GLU A 133 1.25 -11.35 1.66
N SER A 134 2.35 -11.49 0.93
CA SER A 134 2.83 -12.81 0.48
C SER A 134 3.38 -13.67 1.62
N SER A 135 3.79 -13.04 2.71
CA SER A 135 4.22 -13.73 3.92
C SER A 135 3.86 -12.92 5.16
N ARG A 136 3.26 -13.60 6.12
CA ARG A 136 2.95 -13.06 7.44
C ARG A 136 3.32 -14.09 8.49
N ARG A 137 4.12 -13.68 9.45
CA ARG A 137 4.54 -14.50 10.58
C ARG A 137 4.43 -13.69 11.88
N SER A 138 4.66 -14.33 13.01
CA SER A 138 4.56 -13.69 14.32
C SER A 138 5.56 -12.53 14.54
N SER A 139 6.60 -12.43 13.75
CA SER A 139 7.64 -11.41 13.90
C SER A 139 7.88 -10.58 12.64
N PHE A 140 7.10 -10.78 11.60
CA PHE A 140 7.20 -9.96 10.40
C PHE A 140 6.01 -10.08 9.46
N HIS A 141 5.80 -9.04 8.67
CA HIS A 141 4.90 -8.98 7.53
C HIS A 141 5.65 -8.57 6.27
N THR A 142 5.27 -9.14 5.14
CA THR A 142 5.62 -8.57 3.83
C THR A 142 4.45 -7.79 3.29
N ILE A 143 4.73 -6.65 2.67
CA ILE A 143 3.75 -5.94 1.86
C ILE A 143 4.22 -5.97 0.41
N ASP A 144 3.37 -6.49 -0.43
CA ASP A 144 3.65 -6.68 -1.84
C ASP A 144 3.14 -5.51 -2.66
N TYR A 145 3.99 -5.00 -3.54
CA TYR A 145 3.67 -3.91 -4.44
C TYR A 145 4.18 -4.18 -5.85
N CYS A 146 3.74 -3.36 -6.77
CA CYS A 146 4.07 -3.46 -8.18
C CYS A 146 4.78 -2.19 -8.61
N TYR A 147 5.95 -2.34 -9.18
CA TYR A 147 6.71 -1.26 -9.80
C TYR A 147 6.40 -1.20 -11.29
N TYR A 148 5.88 -0.06 -11.72
CA TYR A 148 5.55 0.22 -13.12
C TYR A 148 6.61 1.12 -13.75
N TYR A 149 7.04 0.76 -14.96
CA TYR A 149 8.07 1.47 -15.69
C TYR A 149 7.86 1.36 -17.21
N LEU A 150 8.52 2.24 -17.96
CA LEU A 150 8.45 2.30 -19.43
C LEU A 150 9.28 1.22 -20.12
#